data_1ac65152dce2461665540d51ca659c5b
#
_entry.id   1ac65152dce2461665540d51ca659c5b
#
_cell.length_a   1.000
_cell.length_b   1.000
_cell.length_c   1.000
_cell.angle_alpha   90.00
_cell.angle_beta   90.00
_cell.angle_gamma   90.00
#
_symmetry.space_group_name_H-M   'P 1'
#
loop_
_entity.id
_entity.type
_entity.pdbx_description
1 polymer ?
#
loop_
_entity_poly.entity_id
_entity_poly.type
_entity_poly.pdbx_seq_one_letter_code
_entity_poly.pdbx_strand_id
1 'polypeptide(L)'
;MAPSLPPELAALLAPFCVTHEGPGPNPFPAVSLEGVHALARRLEISPAKSMALCLEHDVWPLRFARNRGVFLAREQRRLLESRAAVIGCGGLGGHVVTLLARAGVGAFTLCDGDAFDESNLNRQILCREAVLGRNKALVARDELAAIAAHADVRVFPAAAGPGNLPEILHGASLVVDCLDSLAARRFVAAAADAAGIPFIHGAVAGDEGFAMLVRPGEKSLEALYPDRAPAFENTFDGGGAQLRAGVPTLTPAAIAVLQAGLALRVLTGKKTTGARLCHLDLAGPMLEVLAL
;
A
#
# COMPACT_ATOMS: atom_id res chain seq x y z
N MET A 1 -11.06 7.97 27.13
CA MET A 1 -12.27 7.26 26.65
C MET A 1 -12.70 7.91 25.34
N ALA A 2 -13.05 7.12 24.33
CA ALA A 2 -13.67 7.68 23.12
C ALA A 2 -15.03 8.29 23.48
N PRO A 3 -15.45 9.42 22.86
CA PRO A 3 -16.76 9.99 23.08
C PRO A 3 -17.84 9.00 22.61
N SER A 4 -18.97 8.93 23.31
CA SER A 4 -20.11 8.12 22.87
C SER A 4 -20.70 8.66 21.57
N LEU A 5 -21.23 7.77 20.73
CA LEU A 5 -21.99 8.19 19.53
C LEU A 5 -23.16 9.11 19.94
N PRO A 6 -23.44 10.16 19.16
CA PRO A 6 -24.68 10.93 19.32
C PRO A 6 -25.89 10.01 19.32
N PRO A 7 -26.91 10.26 20.18
CA PRO A 7 -28.05 9.35 20.35
C PRO A 7 -28.75 8.97 19.03
N GLU A 8 -28.91 9.93 18.12
CA GLU A 8 -29.54 9.71 16.82
C GLU A 8 -28.74 8.73 15.94
N LEU A 9 -27.40 8.86 15.95
CA LEU A 9 -26.54 7.96 15.20
C LEU A 9 -26.44 6.58 15.86
N ALA A 10 -26.47 6.54 17.19
CA ALA A 10 -26.52 5.28 17.93
C ALA A 10 -27.81 4.51 17.63
N ALA A 11 -28.97 5.19 17.62
CA ALA A 11 -30.25 4.59 17.24
C ALA A 11 -30.26 4.10 15.78
N LEU A 12 -29.69 4.86 14.85
CA LEU A 12 -29.57 4.47 13.44
C LEU A 12 -28.72 3.21 13.28
N LEU A 13 -27.61 3.12 14.02
CA LEU A 13 -26.66 2.00 13.89
C LEU A 13 -27.05 0.77 14.72
N ALA A 14 -27.92 0.89 15.70
CA ALA A 14 -28.30 -0.20 16.61
C ALA A 14 -28.67 -1.51 15.88
N PRO A 15 -29.46 -1.51 14.79
CA PRO A 15 -29.80 -2.74 14.05
C PRO A 15 -28.60 -3.38 13.33
N PHE A 16 -27.53 -2.63 13.10
CA PHE A 16 -26.36 -3.03 12.32
C PHE A 16 -25.11 -3.29 13.18
N CYS A 17 -25.21 -3.03 14.49
CA CYS A 17 -24.13 -3.24 15.43
C CYS A 17 -24.27 -4.60 16.11
N VAL A 18 -23.12 -5.25 16.28
CA VAL A 18 -22.98 -6.49 17.05
C VAL A 18 -21.86 -6.32 18.09
N THR A 19 -21.99 -7.04 19.19
CA THR A 19 -20.86 -7.19 20.11
C THR A 19 -19.92 -8.24 19.54
N HIS A 20 -18.70 -7.85 19.20
CA HIS A 20 -17.70 -8.73 18.58
C HIS A 20 -16.71 -9.26 19.63
N GLU A 21 -16.62 -10.57 19.73
CA GLU A 21 -15.59 -11.30 20.46
C GLU A 21 -14.31 -11.28 19.62
N GLY A 22 -13.44 -10.31 19.84
CA GLY A 22 -12.29 -10.10 18.95
C GLY A 22 -10.96 -10.06 19.68
N PRO A 23 -9.88 -9.63 19.00
CA PRO A 23 -8.60 -9.48 19.66
C PRO A 23 -8.69 -8.51 20.84
N GLY A 24 -8.14 -8.94 21.97
CA GLY A 24 -8.15 -8.17 23.22
C GLY A 24 -9.04 -8.77 24.30
N PRO A 25 -8.91 -8.26 25.55
CA PRO A 25 -9.55 -8.88 26.70
C PRO A 25 -11.06 -8.65 26.81
N ASN A 26 -11.61 -7.67 26.07
CA ASN A 26 -13.00 -7.29 26.17
C ASN A 26 -13.69 -7.28 24.81
N PRO A 27 -14.96 -7.71 24.76
CA PRO A 27 -15.82 -7.51 23.60
C PRO A 27 -15.94 -6.01 23.26
N PHE A 28 -16.25 -5.72 22.01
CA PHE A 28 -16.36 -4.36 21.52
C PHE A 28 -17.49 -4.22 20.48
N PRO A 29 -18.08 -3.01 20.34
CA PRO A 29 -19.10 -2.78 19.34
C PRO A 29 -18.50 -2.79 17.94
N ALA A 30 -19.13 -3.55 17.04
CA ALA A 30 -18.75 -3.60 15.65
C ALA A 30 -19.95 -3.38 14.75
N VAL A 31 -19.77 -2.60 13.66
CA VAL A 31 -20.80 -2.25 12.70
C VAL A 31 -20.60 -3.03 11.39
N SER A 32 -21.70 -3.56 10.86
CA SER A 32 -21.71 -4.24 9.57
C SER A 32 -21.47 -3.29 8.38
N LEU A 33 -21.14 -3.85 7.23
CA LEU A 33 -21.00 -3.07 5.99
C LEU A 33 -22.32 -2.33 5.63
N GLU A 34 -23.45 -2.98 5.88
CA GLU A 34 -24.78 -2.40 5.67
C GLU A 34 -25.00 -1.16 6.56
N GLY A 35 -24.63 -1.24 7.85
CA GLY A 35 -24.68 -0.12 8.78
C GLY A 35 -23.77 1.03 8.36
N VAL A 36 -22.56 0.74 7.88
CA VAL A 36 -21.66 1.75 7.30
C VAL A 36 -22.34 2.48 6.14
N HIS A 37 -22.99 1.75 5.23
CA HIS A 37 -23.71 2.35 4.11
C HIS A 37 -24.98 3.11 4.54
N ALA A 38 -25.70 2.62 5.55
CA ALA A 38 -26.84 3.34 6.11
C ALA A 38 -26.45 4.69 6.70
N LEU A 39 -25.34 4.72 7.48
CA LEU A 39 -24.78 5.95 8.04
C LEU A 39 -24.26 6.89 6.94
N ALA A 40 -23.58 6.37 5.93
CA ALA A 40 -23.09 7.13 4.79
C ALA A 40 -24.22 7.85 4.05
N ARG A 41 -25.33 7.15 3.76
CA ARG A 41 -26.53 7.73 3.14
C ARG A 41 -27.19 8.79 4.03
N ARG A 42 -27.32 8.52 5.33
CA ARG A 42 -28.00 9.44 6.28
C ARG A 42 -27.26 10.76 6.43
N LEU A 43 -25.92 10.73 6.36
CA LEU A 43 -25.06 11.90 6.53
C LEU A 43 -24.55 12.50 5.21
N GLU A 44 -24.93 11.89 4.07
CA GLU A 44 -24.45 12.29 2.74
C GLU A 44 -22.90 12.33 2.63
N ILE A 45 -22.24 11.34 3.23
CA ILE A 45 -20.79 11.20 3.23
C ILE A 45 -20.35 9.90 2.54
N SER A 46 -19.05 9.81 2.19
CA SER A 46 -18.53 8.56 1.63
C SER A 46 -18.51 7.42 2.67
N PRO A 47 -18.59 6.14 2.25
CA PRO A 47 -18.45 5.00 3.16
C PRO A 47 -17.14 5.02 3.96
N ALA A 48 -16.04 5.50 3.39
CA ALA A 48 -14.76 5.67 4.12
C ALA A 48 -14.91 6.66 5.28
N LYS A 49 -15.55 7.81 5.04
CA LYS A 49 -15.83 8.80 6.09
C LYS A 49 -16.77 8.25 7.15
N SER A 50 -17.78 7.46 6.74
CA SER A 50 -18.69 6.79 7.68
C SER A 50 -17.94 5.81 8.60
N MET A 51 -17.04 4.99 8.05
CA MET A 51 -16.19 4.11 8.84
C MET A 51 -15.25 4.88 9.79
N ALA A 52 -14.67 5.97 9.30
CA ALA A 52 -13.79 6.82 10.12
C ALA A 52 -14.57 7.43 11.31
N LEU A 53 -15.80 7.88 11.09
CA LEU A 53 -16.69 8.38 12.14
C LEU A 53 -17.03 7.29 13.18
N CYS A 54 -17.33 6.07 12.75
CA CYS A 54 -17.56 4.96 13.66
C CYS A 54 -16.33 4.71 14.55
N LEU A 55 -15.12 4.69 13.96
CA LEU A 55 -13.87 4.51 14.71
C LEU A 55 -13.55 5.64 15.68
N GLU A 56 -13.99 6.86 15.41
CA GLU A 56 -13.86 8.00 16.33
C GLU A 56 -14.60 7.76 17.63
N HIS A 57 -15.69 6.99 17.58
CA HIS A 57 -16.50 6.57 18.72
C HIS A 57 -16.22 5.13 19.19
N ASP A 58 -15.09 4.55 18.80
CA ASP A 58 -14.67 3.17 19.10
C ASP A 58 -15.66 2.08 18.64
N VAL A 59 -16.49 2.38 17.65
CA VAL A 59 -17.31 1.39 16.94
C VAL A 59 -16.53 0.90 15.72
N TRP A 60 -16.19 -0.37 15.70
CA TRP A 60 -15.31 -0.91 14.67
C TRP A 60 -16.09 -1.42 13.45
N PRO A 61 -15.76 -0.99 12.21
CA PRO A 61 -16.26 -1.67 11.03
C PRO A 61 -15.87 -3.16 11.07
N LEU A 62 -16.81 -4.09 10.92
CA LEU A 62 -16.58 -5.54 10.99
C LEU A 62 -15.44 -6.00 10.09
N ARG A 63 -15.29 -5.38 8.92
CA ARG A 63 -14.19 -5.67 7.99
C ARG A 63 -12.80 -5.44 8.57
N PHE A 64 -12.67 -4.59 9.60
CA PHE A 64 -11.42 -4.28 10.30
C PHE A 64 -11.37 -4.81 11.73
N ALA A 65 -12.36 -5.58 12.16
CA ALA A 65 -12.43 -6.10 13.53
C ALA A 65 -11.18 -6.92 13.91
N ARG A 66 -10.60 -7.65 12.97
CA ARG A 66 -9.37 -8.42 13.18
C ARG A 66 -8.09 -7.58 13.24
N ASN A 67 -8.15 -6.31 12.83
CA ASN A 67 -7.03 -5.37 12.98
C ASN A 67 -6.92 -4.82 14.41
N ARG A 68 -8.01 -4.87 15.19
CA ARG A 68 -8.00 -4.45 16.59
C ARG A 68 -7.01 -5.29 17.39
N GLY A 69 -6.21 -4.63 18.22
CA GLY A 69 -5.08 -5.27 18.92
C GLY A 69 -3.74 -5.04 18.22
N VAL A 70 -3.72 -4.91 16.89
CA VAL A 70 -2.55 -4.46 16.12
C VAL A 70 -2.61 -2.96 15.88
N PHE A 71 -3.80 -2.44 15.55
CA PHE A 71 -4.07 -1.01 15.40
C PHE A 71 -5.03 -0.54 16.49
N LEU A 72 -4.81 0.70 16.94
CA LEU A 72 -5.78 1.45 17.71
C LEU A 72 -6.85 2.03 16.76
N ALA A 73 -8.05 2.36 17.26
CA ALA A 73 -9.11 2.96 16.44
C ALA A 73 -8.63 4.22 15.69
N ARG A 74 -7.84 5.10 16.35
CA ARG A 74 -7.25 6.29 15.72
C ARG A 74 -6.23 5.95 14.62
N GLU A 75 -5.52 4.82 14.72
CA GLU A 75 -4.57 4.36 13.70
C GLU A 75 -5.31 3.80 12.49
N GLN A 76 -6.37 3.00 12.72
CA GLN A 76 -7.23 2.51 11.66
C GLN A 76 -7.95 3.66 10.93
N ARG A 77 -8.38 4.71 11.66
CA ARG A 77 -8.95 5.92 11.07
C ARG A 77 -7.94 6.63 10.17
N ARG A 78 -6.68 6.78 10.61
CA ARG A 78 -5.61 7.37 9.77
C ARG A 78 -5.41 6.61 8.47
N LEU A 79 -5.50 5.28 8.47
CA LEU A 79 -5.43 4.50 7.24
C LEU A 79 -6.57 4.86 6.28
N LEU A 80 -7.81 4.95 6.78
CA LEU A 80 -8.98 5.35 5.98
C LEU A 80 -8.87 6.77 5.40
N GLU A 81 -8.17 7.66 6.09
CA GLU A 81 -7.96 9.05 5.70
C GLU A 81 -6.71 9.25 4.81
N SER A 82 -5.91 8.20 4.63
CA SER A 82 -4.64 8.25 3.89
C SER A 82 -4.81 7.92 2.41
N ARG A 83 -3.95 8.51 1.57
CA ARG A 83 -3.80 8.17 0.15
C ARG A 83 -2.41 7.56 -0.09
N ALA A 84 -2.36 6.36 -0.65
CA ALA A 84 -1.12 5.74 -1.12
C ALA A 84 -0.99 5.90 -2.63
N ALA A 85 0.11 6.49 -3.11
CA ALA A 85 0.48 6.44 -4.51
C ALA A 85 1.31 5.18 -4.76
N VAL A 86 0.84 4.30 -5.63
CA VAL A 86 1.55 3.07 -6.03
C VAL A 86 1.99 3.19 -7.47
N ILE A 87 3.29 3.22 -7.68
CA ILE A 87 3.91 3.39 -8.99
C ILE A 87 4.45 2.05 -9.47
N GLY A 88 3.80 1.50 -10.51
CA GLY A 88 3.92 0.11 -10.94
C GLY A 88 2.85 -0.77 -10.30
N CYS A 89 2.07 -1.48 -11.12
CA CYS A 89 1.00 -2.39 -10.69
C CYS A 89 1.29 -3.85 -11.11
N GLY A 90 2.59 -4.18 -11.26
CA GLY A 90 3.08 -5.50 -11.63
C GLY A 90 3.25 -6.44 -10.44
N GLY A 91 4.42 -7.13 -10.39
CA GLY A 91 4.74 -8.16 -9.39
C GLY A 91 4.71 -7.68 -7.94
N LEU A 92 5.29 -6.51 -7.65
CA LEU A 92 5.23 -5.88 -6.35
C LEU A 92 3.89 -5.15 -6.13
N GLY A 93 3.53 -4.25 -7.07
CA GLY A 93 2.42 -3.32 -6.88
C GLY A 93 1.06 -3.98 -6.75
N GLY A 94 0.80 -5.06 -7.47
CA GLY A 94 -0.44 -5.82 -7.32
C GLY A 94 -0.66 -6.34 -5.90
N HIS A 95 0.38 -6.89 -5.28
CA HIS A 95 0.35 -7.33 -3.88
C HIS A 95 0.21 -6.15 -2.93
N VAL A 96 1.02 -5.08 -3.10
CA VAL A 96 0.98 -3.88 -2.26
C VAL A 96 -0.42 -3.26 -2.24
N VAL A 97 -1.02 -3.04 -3.41
CA VAL A 97 -2.37 -2.48 -3.53
C VAL A 97 -3.39 -3.33 -2.77
N THR A 98 -3.35 -4.65 -2.97
CA THR A 98 -4.26 -5.59 -2.31
C THR A 98 -4.09 -5.59 -0.79
N LEU A 99 -2.85 -5.60 -0.29
CA LEU A 99 -2.54 -5.61 1.15
C LEU A 99 -2.97 -4.30 1.83
N LEU A 100 -2.63 -3.15 1.25
CA LEU A 100 -2.99 -1.84 1.80
C LEU A 100 -4.51 -1.62 1.81
N ALA A 101 -5.22 -2.06 0.76
CA ALA A 101 -6.68 -1.98 0.69
C ALA A 101 -7.36 -2.83 1.77
N ARG A 102 -6.88 -4.05 1.99
CA ARG A 102 -7.38 -4.95 3.05
C ARG A 102 -7.06 -4.43 4.45
N ALA A 103 -5.93 -3.75 4.63
CA ALA A 103 -5.59 -3.07 5.87
C ALA A 103 -6.45 -1.82 6.15
N GLY A 104 -7.11 -1.25 5.12
CA GLY A 104 -8.04 -0.15 5.27
C GLY A 104 -7.51 1.21 4.82
N VAL A 105 -6.51 1.26 3.93
CA VAL A 105 -6.14 2.51 3.25
C VAL A 105 -7.31 2.99 2.41
N GLY A 106 -7.73 4.25 2.63
CA GLY A 106 -8.99 4.77 2.09
C GLY A 106 -8.87 5.45 0.73
N ALA A 107 -7.65 5.72 0.24
CA ALA A 107 -7.46 6.29 -1.08
C ALA A 107 -6.19 5.82 -1.76
N PHE A 108 -6.23 5.71 -3.09
CA PHE A 108 -5.12 5.25 -3.91
C PHE A 108 -4.92 6.15 -5.12
N THR A 109 -3.67 6.31 -5.53
CA THR A 109 -3.29 6.77 -6.85
C THR A 109 -2.47 5.65 -7.48
N LEU A 110 -2.95 5.08 -8.59
CA LEU A 110 -2.33 3.94 -9.28
C LEU A 110 -1.74 4.43 -10.61
N CYS A 111 -0.47 4.13 -10.84
CA CYS A 111 0.21 4.51 -12.08
C CYS A 111 0.94 3.30 -12.66
N ASP A 112 0.60 2.94 -13.91
CA ASP A 112 1.30 1.91 -14.68
C ASP A 112 0.96 2.07 -16.16
N GLY A 113 1.98 2.14 -17.03
CA GLY A 113 1.81 2.29 -18.47
C GLY A 113 1.61 0.98 -19.22
N ASP A 114 1.90 -0.17 -18.58
CA ASP A 114 1.93 -1.47 -19.22
C ASP A 114 0.56 -2.15 -19.26
N ALA A 115 0.44 -3.12 -20.17
CA ALA A 115 -0.62 -4.12 -20.18
C ALA A 115 -0.12 -5.46 -19.60
N PHE A 116 -1.04 -6.29 -19.11
CA PHE A 116 -0.70 -7.65 -18.72
C PHE A 116 -0.36 -8.52 -19.94
N ASP A 117 0.71 -9.29 -19.79
CA ASP A 117 1.20 -10.26 -20.76
C ASP A 117 1.21 -11.67 -20.13
N GLU A 118 1.19 -12.71 -20.95
CA GLU A 118 1.20 -14.10 -20.49
C GLU A 118 2.39 -14.41 -19.57
N SER A 119 3.57 -13.84 -19.85
CA SER A 119 4.77 -13.98 -19.01
C SER A 119 4.62 -13.40 -17.60
N ASN A 120 3.57 -12.63 -17.33
CA ASN A 120 3.29 -12.07 -16.01
C ASN A 120 2.50 -13.01 -15.09
N LEU A 121 1.85 -14.04 -15.64
CA LEU A 121 1.02 -15.00 -14.91
C LEU A 121 1.75 -15.71 -13.76
N ASN A 122 3.05 -15.90 -13.90
CA ASN A 122 3.84 -16.61 -12.89
C ASN A 122 4.01 -15.84 -11.56
N ARG A 123 3.91 -14.48 -11.56
CA ARG A 123 4.30 -13.68 -10.39
C ARG A 123 3.48 -12.42 -10.14
N GLN A 124 2.67 -11.97 -11.07
CA GLN A 124 1.85 -10.76 -10.91
C GLN A 124 0.45 -11.15 -10.49
N ILE A 125 0.12 -11.00 -9.20
CA ILE A 125 -1.13 -11.53 -8.60
C ILE A 125 -2.41 -11.04 -9.27
N LEU A 126 -2.39 -9.85 -9.87
CA LEU A 126 -3.53 -9.30 -10.60
C LEU A 126 -3.62 -9.81 -12.03
N CYS A 127 -2.55 -10.45 -12.54
CA CYS A 127 -2.56 -11.09 -13.86
C CYS A 127 -3.37 -12.38 -13.81
N ARG A 128 -4.38 -12.45 -14.63
CA ARG A 128 -5.23 -13.63 -14.88
C ARG A 128 -5.43 -13.75 -16.38
N GLU A 129 -5.68 -14.94 -16.91
CA GLU A 129 -5.93 -15.14 -18.34
C GLU A 129 -7.00 -14.16 -18.89
N ALA A 130 -8.06 -13.93 -18.11
CA ALA A 130 -9.16 -13.04 -18.49
C ALA A 130 -8.80 -11.54 -18.60
N VAL A 131 -7.62 -11.14 -18.14
CA VAL A 131 -7.20 -9.71 -18.16
C VAL A 131 -5.95 -9.47 -19.01
N LEU A 132 -5.48 -10.48 -19.75
CA LEU A 132 -4.36 -10.32 -20.68
C LEU A 132 -4.67 -9.22 -21.70
N GLY A 133 -3.69 -8.38 -22.01
CA GLY A 133 -3.82 -7.21 -22.87
C GLY A 133 -4.46 -5.98 -22.20
N ARG A 134 -4.99 -6.08 -20.98
CA ARG A 134 -5.54 -4.93 -20.25
C ARG A 134 -4.44 -4.18 -19.48
N ASN A 135 -4.56 -2.85 -19.43
CA ASN A 135 -3.62 -2.03 -18.65
C ASN A 135 -3.62 -2.42 -17.16
N LYS A 136 -2.42 -2.54 -16.56
CA LYS A 136 -2.21 -3.03 -15.19
C LYS A 136 -2.86 -2.12 -14.14
N ALA A 137 -2.75 -0.79 -14.28
CA ALA A 137 -3.36 0.13 -13.31
C ALA A 137 -4.91 0.11 -13.37
N LEU A 138 -5.50 -0.08 -14.54
CA LEU A 138 -6.94 -0.24 -14.67
C LEU A 138 -7.44 -1.55 -14.04
N VAL A 139 -6.71 -2.64 -14.20
CA VAL A 139 -7.05 -3.91 -13.54
C VAL A 139 -6.88 -3.79 -12.02
N ALA A 140 -5.85 -3.12 -11.55
CA ALA A 140 -5.66 -2.86 -10.10
C ALA A 140 -6.82 -2.04 -9.51
N ARG A 141 -7.36 -1.05 -10.24
CA ARG A 141 -8.57 -0.32 -9.84
C ARG A 141 -9.77 -1.26 -9.72
N ASP A 142 -9.97 -2.14 -10.68
CA ASP A 142 -11.12 -3.07 -10.68
C ASP A 142 -11.02 -4.04 -9.50
N GLU A 143 -9.82 -4.50 -9.15
CA GLU A 143 -9.58 -5.32 -7.95
C GLU A 143 -9.88 -4.53 -6.67
N LEU A 144 -9.44 -3.25 -6.59
CA LEU A 144 -9.79 -2.39 -5.46
C LEU A 144 -11.29 -2.21 -5.32
N ALA A 145 -12.03 -2.04 -6.41
CA ALA A 145 -13.47 -1.94 -6.39
C ALA A 145 -14.14 -3.20 -5.81
N ALA A 146 -13.56 -4.38 -6.06
CA ALA A 146 -14.08 -5.65 -5.54
C ALA A 146 -13.81 -5.84 -4.03
N ILE A 147 -12.65 -5.38 -3.52
CA ILE A 147 -12.25 -5.65 -2.12
C ILE A 147 -12.42 -4.44 -1.19
N ALA A 148 -12.42 -3.23 -1.72
CA ALA A 148 -12.44 -1.97 -0.98
C ALA A 148 -13.24 -0.90 -1.73
N ALA A 149 -14.49 -1.17 -2.07
CA ALA A 149 -15.38 -0.26 -2.82
C ALA A 149 -15.57 1.13 -2.16
N HIS A 150 -15.15 1.28 -0.90
CA HIS A 150 -15.13 2.55 -0.18
C HIS A 150 -13.93 3.44 -0.54
N ALA A 151 -12.88 2.87 -1.16
CA ALA A 151 -11.66 3.59 -1.47
C ALA A 151 -11.84 4.55 -2.65
N ASP A 152 -11.26 5.75 -2.53
CA ASP A 152 -11.14 6.70 -3.63
C ASP A 152 -9.91 6.35 -4.49
N VAL A 153 -10.13 6.02 -5.77
CA VAL A 153 -9.06 5.54 -6.65
C VAL A 153 -8.88 6.45 -7.85
N ARG A 154 -7.70 7.04 -7.98
CA ARG A 154 -7.24 7.74 -9.18
C ARG A 154 -6.33 6.81 -9.98
N VAL A 155 -6.47 6.82 -11.31
CA VAL A 155 -5.69 5.93 -12.19
C VAL A 155 -4.99 6.76 -13.26
N PHE A 156 -3.70 6.50 -13.42
CA PHE A 156 -2.86 7.00 -14.48
C PHE A 156 -2.37 5.81 -15.32
N PRO A 157 -3.07 5.46 -16.41
CA PRO A 157 -2.68 4.33 -17.28
C PRO A 157 -1.54 4.76 -18.23
N ALA A 158 -0.46 5.25 -17.66
CA ALA A 158 0.71 5.78 -18.33
C ALA A 158 1.96 5.54 -17.50
N ALA A 159 3.14 5.58 -18.12
CA ALA A 159 4.40 5.54 -17.38
C ALA A 159 4.55 6.80 -16.51
N ALA A 160 5.05 6.61 -15.28
CA ALA A 160 5.39 7.73 -14.41
C ALA A 160 6.64 8.45 -14.93
N GLY A 161 6.58 9.77 -14.98
CA GLY A 161 7.68 10.61 -15.47
C GLY A 161 7.54 12.07 -15.00
N PRO A 162 8.53 12.92 -15.30
CA PRO A 162 8.55 14.30 -14.81
C PRO A 162 7.28 15.11 -15.16
N GLY A 163 6.63 14.79 -16.28
CA GLY A 163 5.46 15.53 -16.74
C GLY A 163 4.16 15.23 -16.00
N ASN A 164 4.04 14.06 -15.36
CA ASN A 164 2.81 13.63 -14.68
C ASN A 164 3.01 13.33 -13.18
N LEU A 165 4.24 13.21 -12.68
CA LEU A 165 4.53 12.93 -11.28
C LEU A 165 3.89 13.95 -10.31
N PRO A 166 3.90 15.27 -10.56
CA PRO A 166 3.23 16.22 -9.66
C PRO A 166 1.73 15.92 -9.47
N GLU A 167 1.03 15.53 -10.54
CA GLU A 167 -0.38 15.17 -10.47
C GLU A 167 -0.60 13.81 -9.78
N ILE A 168 0.23 12.81 -10.10
CA ILE A 168 0.19 11.47 -9.49
C ILE A 168 0.38 11.57 -7.97
N LEU A 169 1.31 12.40 -7.51
CA LEU A 169 1.65 12.54 -6.10
C LEU A 169 0.74 13.51 -5.35
N HIS A 170 -0.13 14.26 -6.05
CA HIS A 170 -1.00 15.24 -5.41
C HIS A 170 -1.91 14.61 -4.34
N GLY A 171 -1.75 15.09 -3.10
CA GLY A 171 -2.50 14.62 -1.93
C GLY A 171 -2.11 13.22 -1.45
N ALA A 172 -1.03 12.64 -1.94
CA ALA A 172 -0.51 11.38 -1.44
C ALA A 172 0.12 11.55 -0.06
N SER A 173 -0.12 10.59 0.84
CA SER A 173 0.50 10.51 2.16
C SER A 173 1.86 9.82 2.11
N LEU A 174 2.09 9.00 1.11
CA LEU A 174 3.35 8.33 0.77
C LEU A 174 3.32 7.79 -0.66
N VAL A 175 4.51 7.43 -1.15
CA VAL A 175 4.69 6.73 -2.43
C VAL A 175 5.23 5.33 -2.17
N VAL A 176 4.72 4.33 -2.90
CA VAL A 176 5.30 2.98 -2.95
C VAL A 176 5.86 2.75 -4.34
N ASP A 177 7.16 2.53 -4.41
CA ASP A 177 7.91 2.20 -5.61
C ASP A 177 7.84 0.70 -5.91
N CYS A 178 7.15 0.37 -6.98
CA CYS A 178 7.01 -0.99 -7.50
C CYS A 178 7.54 -1.10 -8.95
N LEU A 179 8.48 -0.21 -9.29
CA LEU A 179 9.09 -0.12 -10.61
C LEU A 179 10.21 -1.15 -10.80
N ASP A 180 10.56 -1.39 -12.04
CA ASP A 180 11.65 -2.28 -12.46
C ASP A 180 12.86 -1.55 -13.02
N SER A 181 12.78 -0.23 -13.26
CA SER A 181 13.84 0.60 -13.81
C SER A 181 14.44 1.55 -12.76
N LEU A 182 15.76 1.52 -12.60
CA LEU A 182 16.46 2.41 -11.67
C LEU A 182 16.30 3.89 -12.04
N ALA A 183 16.30 4.22 -13.34
CA ALA A 183 16.08 5.58 -13.79
C ALA A 183 14.70 6.12 -13.38
N ALA A 184 13.64 5.32 -13.57
CA ALA A 184 12.28 5.69 -13.16
C ALA A 184 12.17 5.83 -11.63
N ARG A 185 12.81 4.95 -10.85
CA ARG A 185 12.87 5.02 -9.38
C ARG A 185 13.47 6.32 -8.89
N ARG A 186 14.60 6.75 -9.48
CA ARG A 186 15.25 8.02 -9.13
C ARG A 186 14.34 9.22 -9.39
N PHE A 187 13.61 9.25 -10.51
CA PHE A 187 12.64 10.30 -10.78
C PHE A 187 11.52 10.34 -9.75
N VAL A 188 10.96 9.18 -9.40
CA VAL A 188 9.87 9.08 -8.42
C VAL A 188 10.37 9.46 -7.03
N ALA A 189 11.55 9.00 -6.62
CA ALA A 189 12.15 9.33 -5.33
C ALA A 189 12.41 10.84 -5.20
N ALA A 190 12.99 11.46 -6.23
CA ALA A 190 13.23 12.90 -6.26
C ALA A 190 11.92 13.71 -6.21
N ALA A 191 10.87 13.24 -6.90
CA ALA A 191 9.56 13.88 -6.86
C ALA A 191 8.89 13.72 -5.49
N ALA A 192 9.04 12.57 -4.83
CA ALA A 192 8.54 12.34 -3.48
C ALA A 192 9.25 13.24 -2.46
N ASP A 193 10.57 13.36 -2.56
CA ASP A 193 11.38 14.26 -1.74
C ASP A 193 10.94 15.72 -1.90
N ALA A 194 10.82 16.19 -3.13
CA ALA A 194 10.34 17.54 -3.45
C ALA A 194 8.90 17.80 -2.95
N ALA A 195 8.04 16.78 -2.92
CA ALA A 195 6.69 16.84 -2.37
C ALA A 195 6.65 16.71 -0.84
N GLY A 196 7.77 16.42 -0.19
CA GLY A 196 7.86 16.24 1.26
C GLY A 196 7.14 14.97 1.76
N ILE A 197 7.01 13.93 0.92
CA ILE A 197 6.30 12.69 1.29
C ILE A 197 7.24 11.48 1.33
N PRO A 198 7.02 10.52 2.25
CA PRO A 198 7.84 9.31 2.34
C PRO A 198 7.77 8.45 1.08
N PHE A 199 8.89 7.84 0.73
CA PHE A 199 9.05 6.93 -0.39
C PHE A 199 9.40 5.53 0.12
N ILE A 200 8.59 4.53 -0.24
CA ILE A 200 8.79 3.13 0.12
C ILE A 200 9.37 2.40 -1.09
N HIS A 201 10.66 2.16 -1.04
CA HIS A 201 11.38 1.44 -2.09
C HIS A 201 11.20 -0.07 -1.99
N GLY A 202 11.14 -0.77 -3.13
CA GLY A 202 11.20 -2.22 -3.24
C GLY A 202 11.91 -2.67 -4.51
N ALA A 203 12.75 -3.69 -4.40
CA ALA A 203 13.45 -4.30 -5.53
C ALA A 203 13.56 -5.81 -5.36
N VAL A 204 13.54 -6.53 -6.48
CA VAL A 204 13.63 -7.99 -6.52
C VAL A 204 14.52 -8.46 -7.69
N ALA A 205 15.30 -9.52 -7.47
CA ALA A 205 16.03 -10.21 -8.51
C ALA A 205 16.31 -11.66 -8.05
N GLY A 206 15.86 -12.66 -8.81
CA GLY A 206 15.95 -14.07 -8.38
C GLY A 206 15.22 -14.30 -7.06
N ASP A 207 15.88 -15.00 -6.15
CA ASP A 207 15.35 -15.30 -4.82
C ASP A 207 15.59 -14.17 -3.80
N GLU A 208 16.25 -13.07 -4.21
CA GLU A 208 16.60 -11.96 -3.33
C GLU A 208 15.76 -10.70 -3.59
N GLY A 209 15.59 -9.87 -2.56
CA GLY A 209 14.94 -8.59 -2.68
C GLY A 209 15.13 -7.68 -1.48
N PHE A 210 14.77 -6.43 -1.67
CA PHE A 210 14.90 -5.37 -0.67
C PHE A 210 13.61 -4.59 -0.49
N ALA A 211 13.40 -4.11 0.74
CA ALA A 211 12.42 -3.06 1.02
C ALA A 211 13.04 -2.01 1.95
N MET A 212 12.79 -0.73 1.68
CA MET A 212 13.34 0.37 2.43
C MET A 212 12.36 1.55 2.51
N LEU A 213 12.34 2.23 3.64
CA LEU A 213 11.68 3.53 3.80
C LEU A 213 12.73 4.63 3.62
N VAL A 214 12.48 5.55 2.71
CA VAL A 214 13.23 6.80 2.52
C VAL A 214 12.34 7.97 2.92
N ARG A 215 12.79 8.79 3.87
CA ARG A 215 12.07 9.99 4.27
C ARG A 215 12.55 11.20 3.49
N PRO A 216 11.73 12.25 3.39
CA PRO A 216 12.18 13.51 2.80
C PRO A 216 13.49 13.99 3.41
N GLY A 217 14.44 14.38 2.56
CA GLY A 217 15.80 14.80 2.94
C GLY A 217 16.79 13.67 3.21
N GLU A 218 16.37 12.40 3.25
CA GLU A 218 17.31 11.27 3.40
C GLU A 218 17.91 10.86 2.03
N LYS A 219 19.20 10.56 2.00
CA LYS A 219 19.94 10.11 0.81
C LYS A 219 20.16 8.60 0.78
N SER A 220 19.26 7.84 1.38
CA SER A 220 19.42 6.40 1.52
C SER A 220 19.31 5.66 0.18
N LEU A 221 18.55 6.20 -0.79
CA LEU A 221 18.45 5.60 -2.13
C LEU A 221 19.75 5.79 -2.91
N GLU A 222 20.37 6.98 -2.82
CA GLU A 222 21.67 7.26 -3.43
C GLU A 222 22.80 6.44 -2.78
N ALA A 223 22.72 6.18 -1.47
CA ALA A 223 23.64 5.29 -0.78
C ALA A 223 23.52 3.85 -1.27
N LEU A 224 22.29 3.39 -1.54
CA LEU A 224 22.03 2.05 -2.09
C LEU A 224 22.45 1.94 -3.57
N TYR A 225 22.27 3.00 -4.36
CA TYR A 225 22.58 3.05 -5.79
C TYR A 225 23.50 4.24 -6.14
N PRO A 226 24.78 4.20 -5.76
CA PRO A 226 25.72 5.28 -6.05
C PRO A 226 25.97 5.40 -7.57
N ASP A 227 26.11 6.65 -8.07
CA ASP A 227 26.26 6.95 -9.51
C ASP A 227 27.51 6.34 -10.18
N ARG A 228 28.46 5.83 -9.40
CA ARG A 228 29.78 5.32 -9.86
C ARG A 228 30.07 3.87 -9.48
N ALA A 229 29.09 3.06 -9.14
CA ALA A 229 29.33 1.68 -8.77
C ALA A 229 28.99 0.69 -9.92
N PRO A 230 29.97 0.30 -10.77
CA PRO A 230 29.71 -0.62 -11.88
C PRO A 230 29.20 -2.00 -11.44
N ALA A 231 29.47 -2.38 -10.19
CA ALA A 231 29.07 -3.68 -9.66
C ALA A 231 27.59 -3.73 -9.21
N PHE A 232 27.02 -2.62 -8.72
CA PHE A 232 25.62 -2.56 -8.28
C PHE A 232 24.64 -2.34 -9.42
N GLU A 233 25.04 -1.61 -10.47
CA GLU A 233 24.24 -1.47 -11.70
C GLU A 233 23.89 -2.82 -12.33
N ASN A 234 24.74 -3.81 -12.12
CA ASN A 234 24.58 -5.14 -12.67
C ASN A 234 23.73 -6.10 -11.83
N THR A 235 23.44 -5.80 -10.57
CA THR A 235 22.77 -6.73 -9.67
C THR A 235 21.30 -6.37 -9.43
N PHE A 236 20.93 -5.06 -9.38
CA PHE A 236 19.59 -4.61 -9.04
C PHE A 236 19.09 -3.41 -9.86
N ASP A 237 19.66 -3.14 -11.03
CA ASP A 237 19.28 -2.01 -11.91
C ASP A 237 17.94 -2.21 -12.64
N GLY A 238 17.08 -3.09 -12.12
CA GLY A 238 15.70 -3.26 -12.56
C GLY A 238 15.47 -3.89 -13.93
N GLY A 239 16.43 -3.86 -14.83
CA GLY A 239 16.32 -4.52 -16.15
C GLY A 239 17.34 -5.65 -16.30
N GLY A 240 18.60 -5.36 -16.00
CA GLY A 240 19.71 -6.31 -16.20
C GLY A 240 19.73 -7.46 -15.19
N ALA A 241 19.44 -7.21 -13.91
CA ALA A 241 19.48 -8.24 -12.89
C ALA A 241 18.28 -9.20 -12.99
N GLN A 242 17.09 -8.68 -13.21
CA GLN A 242 15.90 -9.50 -13.39
C GLN A 242 15.97 -10.36 -14.65
N LEU A 243 16.54 -9.83 -15.73
CA LEU A 243 16.76 -10.60 -16.97
C LEU A 243 17.76 -11.75 -16.78
N ARG A 244 18.75 -11.59 -15.91
CA ARG A 244 19.75 -12.64 -15.64
C ARG A 244 19.31 -13.64 -14.58
N ALA A 245 18.76 -13.15 -13.46
CA ALA A 245 18.37 -13.97 -12.31
C ALA A 245 16.93 -14.49 -12.40
N GLY A 246 16.14 -13.91 -13.31
CA GLY A 246 14.69 -14.15 -13.36
C GLY A 246 13.95 -13.48 -12.21
N VAL A 247 12.63 -13.69 -12.18
CA VAL A 247 11.76 -13.22 -11.07
C VAL A 247 10.77 -14.35 -10.77
N PRO A 248 10.98 -15.14 -9.72
CA PRO A 248 10.08 -16.22 -9.33
C PRO A 248 8.82 -15.65 -8.66
N THR A 249 7.86 -16.51 -8.36
CA THR A 249 6.56 -16.12 -7.77
C THR A 249 6.70 -15.53 -6.37
N LEU A 250 7.58 -16.10 -5.54
CA LEU A 250 7.60 -15.84 -4.10
C LEU A 250 8.26 -14.52 -3.74
N THR A 251 9.36 -14.18 -4.40
CA THR A 251 10.18 -13.02 -4.03
C THR A 251 9.39 -11.70 -4.13
N PRO A 252 8.67 -11.41 -5.24
CA PRO A 252 7.85 -10.19 -5.30
C PRO A 252 6.76 -10.15 -4.24
N ALA A 253 6.11 -11.28 -3.95
CA ALA A 253 5.08 -11.33 -2.92
C ALA A 253 5.66 -11.01 -1.53
N ALA A 254 6.81 -11.59 -1.18
CA ALA A 254 7.47 -11.37 0.11
C ALA A 254 7.96 -9.93 0.28
N ILE A 255 8.59 -9.35 -0.74
CA ILE A 255 9.05 -7.96 -0.71
C ILE A 255 7.86 -6.98 -0.64
N ALA A 256 6.77 -7.25 -1.36
CA ALA A 256 5.56 -6.45 -1.28
C ALA A 256 4.93 -6.46 0.13
N VAL A 257 5.03 -7.57 0.88
CA VAL A 257 4.63 -7.64 2.30
C VAL A 257 5.48 -6.70 3.15
N LEU A 258 6.79 -6.66 2.93
CA LEU A 258 7.70 -5.74 3.64
C LEU A 258 7.39 -4.28 3.29
N GLN A 259 7.19 -3.95 2.01
CA GLN A 259 6.78 -2.61 1.56
C GLN A 259 5.46 -2.18 2.20
N ALA A 260 4.44 -3.04 2.15
CA ALA A 260 3.15 -2.77 2.77
C ALA A 260 3.27 -2.58 4.29
N GLY A 261 4.10 -3.39 4.96
CA GLY A 261 4.39 -3.25 6.38
C GLY A 261 5.02 -1.90 6.73
N LEU A 262 6.01 -1.45 5.96
CA LEU A 262 6.62 -0.11 6.11
C LEU A 262 5.60 1.00 5.86
N ALA A 263 4.81 0.89 4.79
CA ALA A 263 3.76 1.86 4.45
C ALA A 263 2.72 1.97 5.59
N LEU A 264 2.22 0.87 6.13
CA LEU A 264 1.27 0.87 7.24
C LEU A 264 1.85 1.51 8.50
N ARG A 265 3.13 1.30 8.81
CA ARG A 265 3.79 1.97 9.95
C ARG A 265 3.84 3.49 9.76
N VAL A 266 4.17 3.95 8.56
CA VAL A 266 4.18 5.38 8.20
C VAL A 266 2.77 5.96 8.34
N LEU A 267 1.78 5.37 7.69
CA LEU A 267 0.40 5.88 7.68
C LEU A 267 -0.26 5.88 9.06
N THR A 268 0.06 4.91 9.91
CA THR A 268 -0.44 4.86 11.29
C THR A 268 0.30 5.78 12.25
N GLY A 269 1.44 6.36 11.82
CA GLY A 269 2.30 7.20 12.66
C GLY A 269 3.10 6.42 13.69
N LYS A 270 3.28 5.11 13.49
CA LYS A 270 4.16 4.29 14.34
C LYS A 270 5.61 4.63 14.07
N LYS A 271 6.42 4.67 15.13
CA LYS A 271 7.86 4.93 15.00
C LYS A 271 8.49 3.90 14.06
N THR A 272 9.22 4.41 13.08
CA THR A 272 10.12 3.63 12.22
C THR A 272 11.53 4.05 12.59
N THR A 273 12.40 3.11 12.90
CA THR A 273 13.81 3.37 13.19
C THR A 273 14.52 3.74 11.89
N GLY A 274 15.43 4.75 11.91
CA GLY A 274 16.31 5.28 10.85
C GLY A 274 16.39 4.61 9.47
N ALA A 275 17.22 5.07 8.60
CA ALA A 275 17.42 4.45 7.29
C ALA A 275 17.85 2.98 7.46
N ARG A 276 16.94 2.06 7.17
CA ARG A 276 17.17 0.62 7.28
C ARG A 276 16.69 -0.07 6.01
N LEU A 277 17.56 -0.92 5.49
CA LEU A 277 17.26 -1.82 4.39
C LEU A 277 16.85 -3.17 4.95
N CYS A 278 15.64 -3.61 4.63
CA CYS A 278 15.22 -4.99 4.84
C CYS A 278 15.67 -5.81 3.63
N HIS A 279 16.65 -6.68 3.79
CA HIS A 279 17.10 -7.62 2.78
C HIS A 279 16.49 -8.98 3.06
N LEU A 280 15.93 -9.60 2.03
CA LEU A 280 15.37 -10.94 2.07
C LEU A 280 16.05 -11.80 1.03
N ASP A 281 16.54 -12.97 1.45
CA ASP A 281 17.00 -14.06 0.60
C ASP A 281 16.14 -15.30 0.86
N LEU A 282 15.49 -15.82 -0.18
CA LEU A 282 14.64 -17.02 -0.10
C LEU A 282 15.35 -18.29 -0.53
N ALA A 283 16.56 -18.22 -1.11
CA ALA A 283 17.38 -19.40 -1.44
C ALA A 283 17.88 -20.09 -0.17
N GLY A 284 18.29 -19.31 0.83
CA GLY A 284 18.55 -19.78 2.20
C GLY A 284 17.77 -18.94 3.19
N PRO A 285 16.46 -19.23 3.48
CA PRO A 285 15.53 -18.27 4.04
C PRO A 285 16.10 -17.39 5.14
N MET A 286 16.45 -16.16 4.81
CA MET A 286 17.07 -15.18 5.68
C MET A 286 16.44 -13.81 5.50
N LEU A 287 16.16 -13.15 6.61
CA LEU A 287 15.74 -11.76 6.64
C LEU A 287 16.73 -10.95 7.48
N GLU A 288 17.40 -10.00 6.87
CA GLU A 288 18.33 -9.10 7.55
C GLU A 288 17.82 -7.67 7.53
N VAL A 289 18.17 -6.92 8.56
CA VAL A 289 17.91 -5.47 8.65
C VAL A 289 19.23 -4.75 8.77
N LEU A 290 19.65 -4.12 7.69
CA LEU A 290 20.91 -3.41 7.57
C LEU A 290 20.69 -1.91 7.85
N ALA A 291 21.61 -1.28 8.59
CA ALA A 291 21.66 0.17 8.71
C ALA A 291 22.38 0.75 7.47
N LEU A 292 21.84 1.84 6.91
CA LEU A 292 22.41 2.57 5.78
C LEU A 292 23.04 3.89 6.26
#